data_ee9e302f29b9d19d439fe3bf8b1f74bd
#
_entry.id   ee9e302f29b9d19d439fe3bf8b1f74bd
#
_cell.length_a   1.000
_cell.length_b   1.000
_cell.length_c   1.000
_cell.angle_alpha   90.00
_cell.angle_beta   90.00
_cell.angle_gamma   90.00
#
_symmetry.space_group_name_H-M   'P 1'
#
loop_
_entity.id
_entity.type
_entity.pdbx_description
1 polymer ?
#
loop_
_entity_poly.entity_id
_entity_poly.type
_entity_poly.pdbx_seq_one_letter_code
_entity_poly.pdbx_strand_id
1 'polypeptide(L)'
;MDNLGTLSFPDHRMAVHTARMYPVTTDDEPPRAGWYFFIAASEPFEEPPVAEGDCSDFPNGAALYAEFEPVPLPAVDDFTGLDFALKEPYHPEHGEVYFTFDAWEARDVSDVRIQFLERDGSRYRVELSALVHQVFQQPTALRYSGWVAVTASGSPDAEPSAAADGGA
;
A
#
# COMPACT_ATOMS: atom_id res chain seq x y z
N MET A 1 -17.14 12.38 3.99
CA MET A 1 -15.93 11.53 4.01
C MET A 1 -15.14 11.83 2.74
N ASP A 2 -13.92 12.27 2.90
CA ASP A 2 -13.10 12.59 1.73
C ASP A 2 -12.80 11.33 0.94
N ASN A 3 -13.02 11.42 -0.35
CA ASN A 3 -12.61 10.34 -1.25
C ASN A 3 -11.09 10.39 -1.39
N LEU A 4 -10.41 9.43 -0.78
CA LEU A 4 -8.96 9.35 -0.83
C LEU A 4 -8.45 8.80 -2.15
N GLY A 5 -9.32 8.25 -2.98
CA GLY A 5 -8.95 7.71 -4.28
C GLY A 5 -9.66 6.41 -4.59
N THR A 6 -9.15 5.74 -5.62
CA THR A 6 -9.74 4.51 -6.16
C THR A 6 -8.69 3.41 -6.25
N LEU A 7 -9.03 2.25 -5.70
CA LEU A 7 -8.30 1.00 -5.87
C LEU A 7 -9.07 0.17 -6.90
N SER A 8 -8.42 -0.28 -7.96
CA SER A 8 -9.15 -0.90 -9.08
C SER A 8 -8.40 -2.05 -9.73
N PHE A 9 -9.16 -3.06 -10.11
CA PHE A 9 -8.84 -4.05 -11.13
C PHE A 9 -9.51 -3.66 -12.45
N PRO A 10 -9.19 -4.30 -13.59
CA PRO A 10 -9.79 -3.94 -14.87
C PRO A 10 -11.32 -3.88 -14.87
N ASP A 11 -11.97 -4.78 -14.14
CA ASP A 11 -13.42 -4.91 -14.12
C ASP A 11 -14.06 -4.51 -12.79
N HIS A 12 -13.28 -3.97 -11.85
CA HIS A 12 -13.80 -3.68 -10.53
C HIS A 12 -13.11 -2.45 -9.92
N ARG A 13 -13.90 -1.55 -9.35
CA ARG A 13 -13.42 -0.32 -8.70
C ARG A 13 -13.93 -0.24 -7.28
N MET A 14 -13.06 0.19 -6.39
CA MET A 14 -13.34 0.32 -4.97
C MET A 14 -12.92 1.70 -4.47
N ALA A 15 -13.83 2.37 -3.78
CA ALA A 15 -13.50 3.63 -3.12
C ALA A 15 -12.58 3.37 -1.92
N VAL A 16 -11.54 4.17 -1.77
CA VAL A 16 -10.57 4.03 -0.68
C VAL A 16 -10.95 4.96 0.47
N HIS A 17 -11.02 4.40 1.69
CA HIS A 17 -11.31 5.16 2.90
C HIS A 17 -10.09 5.40 3.78
N THR A 18 -9.03 4.61 3.60
CA THR A 18 -7.79 4.76 4.34
C THR A 18 -6.62 4.58 3.38
N ALA A 19 -5.73 5.55 3.34
CA ALA A 19 -4.50 5.46 2.58
C ALA A 19 -3.41 6.22 3.32
N ARG A 20 -2.42 5.48 3.81
CA ARG A 20 -1.33 6.06 4.59
C ARG A 20 -0.01 5.36 4.31
N MET A 21 1.06 6.09 4.54
CA MET A 21 2.42 5.56 4.55
C MET A 21 3.15 6.11 5.78
N TYR A 22 4.05 5.34 6.33
CA TYR A 22 4.80 5.74 7.51
C TYR A 22 6.20 5.15 7.50
N PRO A 23 7.18 5.90 8.05
CA PRO A 23 8.56 5.41 8.11
C PRO A 23 8.71 4.32 9.14
N VAL A 24 9.55 3.34 8.85
CA VAL A 24 9.87 2.25 9.78
C VAL A 24 11.36 1.98 9.78
N THR A 25 11.83 1.45 10.91
CA THR A 25 13.17 0.90 11.05
C THR A 25 13.02 -0.46 11.70
N THR A 26 13.61 -1.48 11.10
CA THR A 26 13.52 -2.85 11.62
C THR A 26 14.39 -3.05 12.85
N ASP A 27 14.11 -4.10 13.62
CA ASP A 27 14.92 -4.52 14.78
C ASP A 27 16.10 -5.42 14.39
N ASP A 28 16.33 -5.61 13.09
CA ASP A 28 17.43 -6.43 12.59
C ASP A 28 18.79 -5.78 12.84
N GLU A 29 19.85 -6.57 12.72
CA GLU A 29 21.22 -6.07 12.74
C GLU A 29 21.94 -6.41 11.42
N PRO A 30 22.32 -5.40 10.61
CA PRO A 30 22.03 -3.96 10.82
C PRO A 30 20.55 -3.63 10.61
N PRO A 31 20.03 -2.60 11.29
CA PRO A 31 18.65 -2.19 11.09
C PRO A 31 18.42 -1.69 9.66
N ARG A 32 17.24 -1.98 9.12
CA ARG A 32 16.84 -1.55 7.80
C ARG A 32 15.76 -0.48 7.92
N ALA A 33 15.92 0.62 7.22
CA ALA A 33 14.96 1.70 7.18
C ALA A 33 14.17 1.63 5.86
N GLY A 34 12.92 2.03 5.91
CA GLY A 34 12.06 2.09 4.76
C GLY A 34 10.68 2.59 5.12
N TRP A 35 9.70 2.21 4.32
CA TRP A 35 8.33 2.68 4.46
C TRP A 35 7.34 1.54 4.42
N TYR A 36 6.32 1.63 5.28
CA TYR A 36 5.13 0.78 5.19
C TYR A 36 3.99 1.56 4.54
N PHE A 37 3.06 0.82 3.94
CA PHE A 37 1.89 1.36 3.26
C PHE A 37 0.65 0.61 3.70
N PHE A 38 -0.47 1.33 3.77
CA PHE A 38 -1.77 0.72 4.01
C PHE A 38 -2.84 1.49 3.22
N ILE A 39 -3.45 0.80 2.26
CA ILE A 39 -4.47 1.36 1.38
C ILE A 39 -5.67 0.42 1.43
N ALA A 40 -6.77 0.86 2.03
CA ALA A 40 -7.94 0.03 2.28
C ALA A 40 -9.20 0.61 1.64
N ALA A 41 -9.96 -0.27 1.00
CA ALA A 41 -11.24 0.04 0.41
C ALA A 41 -12.37 -0.04 1.46
N SER A 42 -13.41 0.74 1.24
CA SER A 42 -14.59 0.78 2.12
C SER A 42 -15.65 -0.26 1.75
N GLU A 43 -15.57 -0.80 0.54
CA GLU A 43 -16.55 -1.75 0.03
C GLU A 43 -15.97 -3.15 -0.03
N PRO A 44 -16.81 -4.19 0.14
CA PRO A 44 -16.37 -5.56 -0.05
C PRO A 44 -15.85 -5.79 -1.47
N PHE A 45 -14.80 -6.57 -1.58
CA PHE A 45 -14.32 -7.02 -2.88
C PHE A 45 -15.22 -8.14 -3.38
N GLU A 46 -15.81 -7.96 -4.56
CA GLU A 46 -16.67 -8.96 -5.19
C GLU A 46 -15.82 -10.03 -5.90
N GLU A 47 -15.33 -10.96 -5.10
CA GLU A 47 -14.63 -12.12 -5.61
C GLU A 47 -15.55 -13.34 -5.53
N PRO A 48 -15.43 -14.33 -6.43
CA PRO A 48 -16.15 -15.60 -6.27
C PRO A 48 -15.91 -16.19 -4.89
N PRO A 49 -16.93 -16.80 -4.27
CA PRO A 49 -16.79 -17.34 -2.93
C PRO A 49 -15.62 -18.31 -2.86
N VAL A 50 -14.71 -18.05 -1.93
CA VAL A 50 -13.63 -18.96 -1.59
C VAL A 50 -14.17 -20.09 -0.70
N ALA A 51 -13.39 -21.13 -0.50
CA ALA A 51 -13.81 -22.26 0.31
C ALA A 51 -14.24 -21.85 1.71
N GLU A 52 -15.22 -22.56 2.27
CA GLU A 52 -15.65 -22.33 3.65
C GLU A 52 -14.46 -22.41 4.62
N GLY A 53 -14.36 -21.43 5.49
CA GLY A 53 -13.27 -21.34 6.46
C GLY A 53 -12.19 -20.34 6.09
N ASP A 54 -12.14 -19.86 4.84
CA ASP A 54 -11.27 -18.76 4.49
C ASP A 54 -11.80 -17.47 5.13
N CYS A 55 -10.92 -16.77 5.82
CA CYS A 55 -11.26 -15.50 6.43
C CYS A 55 -10.20 -14.48 6.07
N SER A 56 -10.66 -13.25 5.81
CA SER A 56 -9.80 -12.10 5.63
C SER A 56 -9.74 -11.30 6.93
N ASP A 57 -8.58 -10.74 7.22
CA ASP A 57 -8.46 -9.74 8.29
C ASP A 57 -9.22 -8.45 7.95
N PHE A 58 -9.66 -8.31 6.72
CA PHE A 58 -10.42 -7.16 6.22
C PHE A 58 -11.77 -7.59 5.66
N PRO A 59 -12.66 -8.14 6.52
CA PRO A 59 -13.91 -8.75 6.05
C PRO A 59 -14.87 -7.77 5.37
N ASN A 60 -14.70 -6.48 5.59
CA ASN A 60 -15.57 -5.43 5.05
C ASN A 60 -14.92 -4.65 3.91
N GLY A 61 -13.79 -5.13 3.39
CA GLY A 61 -13.11 -4.46 2.28
C GLY A 61 -11.80 -5.12 1.93
N ALA A 62 -11.23 -4.68 0.82
CA ALA A 62 -9.94 -5.13 0.36
C ALA A 62 -8.85 -4.14 0.79
N ALA A 63 -7.63 -4.62 0.98
CA ALA A 63 -6.51 -3.77 1.32
C ALA A 63 -5.25 -4.17 0.55
N LEU A 64 -4.53 -3.16 0.07
CA LEU A 64 -3.16 -3.29 -0.41
C LEU A 64 -2.24 -2.71 0.67
N TYR A 65 -1.32 -3.50 1.16
CA TYR A 65 -0.45 -3.05 2.24
C TYR A 65 0.97 -3.58 2.11
N ALA A 66 1.92 -2.88 2.73
CA ALA A 66 3.30 -3.30 2.92
C ALA A 66 3.62 -3.11 4.41
N GLU A 67 3.66 -4.21 5.15
CA GLU A 67 3.83 -4.22 6.62
C GLU A 67 4.84 -5.27 7.11
N PHE A 68 5.53 -5.95 6.20
CA PHE A 68 6.52 -6.96 6.54
C PHE A 68 7.93 -6.50 6.17
N GLU A 69 8.20 -6.37 4.89
CA GLU A 69 9.48 -5.82 4.43
C GLU A 69 9.33 -4.32 4.14
N PRO A 70 10.14 -3.46 4.75
CA PRO A 70 10.09 -2.03 4.45
C PRO A 70 10.37 -1.74 2.97
N VAL A 71 9.53 -0.93 2.36
CA VAL A 71 9.71 -0.49 0.98
C VAL A 71 10.88 0.50 0.95
N PRO A 72 11.94 0.23 0.19
CA PRO A 72 13.17 1.02 0.25
C PRO A 72 13.10 2.28 -0.62
N LEU A 73 12.18 3.18 -0.30
CA LEU A 73 12.15 4.49 -0.93
C LEU A 73 13.44 5.25 -0.63
N PRO A 74 13.91 6.10 -1.55
CA PRO A 74 15.12 6.87 -1.31
C PRO A 74 14.96 7.81 -0.10
N ALA A 75 16.08 8.08 0.59
CA ALA A 75 16.12 8.97 1.74
C ALA A 75 16.09 10.44 1.28
N VAL A 76 14.91 10.92 0.96
CA VAL A 76 14.67 12.31 0.53
C VAL A 76 13.58 12.93 1.40
N ASP A 77 13.59 14.26 1.51
CA ASP A 77 12.60 14.99 2.32
C ASP A 77 11.26 15.13 1.61
N ASP A 78 11.25 15.06 0.30
CA ASP A 78 10.05 15.22 -0.52
C ASP A 78 10.09 14.22 -1.68
N PHE A 79 9.07 13.39 -1.79
CA PHE A 79 8.96 12.39 -2.83
C PHE A 79 8.35 12.92 -4.15
N THR A 80 7.92 14.18 -4.20
CA THR A 80 7.29 14.74 -5.40
C THR A 80 8.16 14.53 -6.63
N GLY A 81 7.60 13.91 -7.66
CA GLY A 81 8.32 13.58 -8.89
C GLY A 81 9.04 12.23 -8.87
N LEU A 82 9.06 11.55 -7.74
CA LEU A 82 9.68 10.22 -7.65
C LEU A 82 8.84 9.19 -8.42
N ASP A 83 9.53 8.37 -9.20
CA ASP A 83 9.00 7.19 -9.88
C ASP A 83 9.79 5.99 -9.37
N PHE A 84 9.17 5.19 -8.54
CA PHE A 84 9.80 4.09 -7.82
C PHE A 84 9.21 2.75 -8.25
N ALA A 85 10.06 1.74 -8.46
CA ALA A 85 9.62 0.42 -8.89
C ALA A 85 10.24 -0.70 -8.05
N LEU A 86 9.42 -1.70 -7.71
CA LEU A 86 9.82 -2.98 -7.11
C LEU A 86 9.30 -4.10 -8.00
N LYS A 87 10.18 -4.78 -8.69
CA LYS A 87 9.79 -5.87 -9.59
C LYS A 87 9.44 -7.14 -8.83
N GLU A 88 10.29 -7.53 -7.88
CA GLU A 88 10.15 -8.77 -7.15
C GLU A 88 9.15 -8.65 -6.00
N PRO A 89 8.37 -9.71 -5.71
CA PRO A 89 7.43 -9.69 -4.58
C PRO A 89 8.11 -9.80 -3.23
N TYR A 90 9.32 -10.36 -3.16
CA TYR A 90 10.03 -10.64 -1.90
C TYR A 90 11.39 -9.99 -1.88
N HIS A 91 11.84 -9.63 -0.67
CA HIS A 91 13.21 -9.19 -0.47
C HIS A 91 14.16 -10.36 -0.76
N PRO A 92 15.20 -10.17 -1.62
CA PRO A 92 16.05 -11.28 -2.07
C PRO A 92 16.87 -11.95 -0.96
N GLU A 93 17.20 -11.24 0.10
CA GLU A 93 17.99 -11.78 1.21
C GLU A 93 17.14 -12.25 2.39
N HIS A 94 16.02 -11.57 2.66
CA HIS A 94 15.21 -11.83 3.85
C HIS A 94 13.99 -12.71 3.56
N GLY A 95 13.58 -12.81 2.30
CA GLY A 95 12.43 -13.61 1.91
C GLY A 95 11.07 -13.05 2.33
N GLU A 96 11.06 -11.88 2.96
CA GLU A 96 9.82 -11.22 3.35
C GLU A 96 9.16 -10.51 2.17
N VAL A 97 7.85 -10.56 2.13
CA VAL A 97 7.05 -9.92 1.09
C VAL A 97 7.02 -8.40 1.28
N TYR A 98 7.11 -7.66 0.17
CA TYR A 98 6.97 -6.19 0.20
C TYR A 98 5.51 -5.79 0.30
N PHE A 99 4.71 -6.10 -0.70
CA PHE A 99 3.29 -5.77 -0.73
C PHE A 99 2.43 -7.03 -0.70
N THR A 100 1.30 -6.91 -0.03
CA THR A 100 0.26 -7.95 0.01
C THR A 100 -1.06 -7.30 -0.36
N PHE A 101 -1.85 -8.00 -1.15
CA PHE A 101 -3.25 -7.66 -1.37
C PHE A 101 -4.12 -8.65 -0.62
N ASP A 102 -4.98 -8.17 0.25
CA ASP A 102 -5.89 -9.00 1.04
C ASP A 102 -7.34 -8.72 0.63
N ALA A 103 -7.99 -9.77 0.17
CA ALA A 103 -9.42 -9.77 -0.15
C ALA A 103 -9.89 -11.21 0.01
N TRP A 104 -10.28 -11.59 1.20
CA TRP A 104 -10.60 -12.95 1.67
C TRP A 104 -9.36 -13.74 2.09
N GLU A 105 -8.28 -13.66 1.30
CA GLU A 105 -6.98 -14.22 1.69
C GLU A 105 -5.86 -13.32 1.16
N ALA A 106 -4.69 -13.48 1.76
CA ALA A 106 -3.50 -12.71 1.36
C ALA A 106 -2.96 -13.21 0.01
N ARG A 107 -2.66 -12.27 -0.89
CA ARG A 107 -2.13 -12.53 -2.23
C ARG A 107 -0.81 -11.82 -2.42
N ASP A 108 0.11 -12.47 -3.11
CA ASP A 108 1.39 -11.89 -3.47
C ASP A 108 1.21 -10.79 -4.52
N VAL A 109 2.02 -9.74 -4.38
CA VAL A 109 2.00 -8.58 -5.28
C VAL A 109 3.40 -8.37 -5.83
N SER A 110 3.51 -8.26 -7.15
CA SER A 110 4.78 -7.99 -7.84
C SER A 110 4.65 -6.79 -8.77
N ASP A 111 5.77 -6.42 -9.38
CA ASP A 111 5.82 -5.34 -10.38
C ASP A 111 5.17 -4.05 -9.90
N VAL A 112 5.46 -3.68 -8.66
CA VAL A 112 4.93 -2.47 -8.05
C VAL A 112 5.64 -1.25 -8.62
N ARG A 113 4.89 -0.27 -9.05
CA ARG A 113 5.40 1.03 -9.45
C ARG A 113 4.59 2.11 -8.74
N ILE A 114 5.29 3.02 -8.09
CA ILE A 114 4.68 4.14 -7.37
C ILE A 114 5.21 5.45 -7.92
N GLN A 115 4.31 6.28 -8.41
CA GLN A 115 4.63 7.62 -8.88
C GLN A 115 4.04 8.65 -7.91
N PHE A 116 4.90 9.48 -7.35
CA PHE A 116 4.51 10.59 -6.48
C PHE A 116 4.35 11.84 -7.34
N LEU A 117 3.12 12.30 -7.54
CA LEU A 117 2.79 13.35 -8.50
C LEU A 117 2.83 14.75 -7.90
N GLU A 118 2.21 14.92 -6.74
CA GLU A 118 2.17 16.21 -6.05
C GLU A 118 2.05 16.02 -4.55
N ARG A 119 2.35 17.08 -3.81
CA ARG A 119 2.27 17.09 -2.36
C ARG A 119 1.31 18.19 -1.90
N ASP A 120 0.50 17.88 -0.90
CA ASP A 120 -0.37 18.82 -0.21
C ASP A 120 -0.25 18.57 1.30
N GLY A 121 0.54 19.38 1.98
CA GLY A 121 0.82 19.23 3.41
C GLY A 121 1.50 17.90 3.72
N SER A 122 0.83 17.07 4.50
CA SER A 122 1.32 15.77 4.94
C SER A 122 0.86 14.60 4.06
N ARG A 123 0.37 14.88 2.85
CA ARG A 123 -0.10 13.83 1.95
C ARG A 123 0.47 14.00 0.54
N TYR A 124 0.58 12.86 -0.15
CA TYR A 124 1.00 12.80 -1.54
C TYR A 124 -0.11 12.25 -2.41
N ARG A 125 -0.29 12.85 -3.57
CA ARG A 125 -1.06 12.24 -4.64
C ARG A 125 -0.18 11.23 -5.35
N VAL A 126 -0.63 9.98 -5.41
CA VAL A 126 0.14 8.89 -6.00
C VAL A 126 -0.66 8.13 -7.05
N GLU A 127 0.08 7.61 -8.02
CA GLU A 127 -0.38 6.56 -8.93
C GLU A 127 0.46 5.32 -8.63
N LEU A 128 -0.22 4.24 -8.25
CA LEU A 128 0.43 2.96 -7.99
C LEU A 128 -0.13 1.93 -8.95
N SER A 129 0.73 1.13 -9.55
CA SER A 129 0.34 -0.03 -10.35
C SER A 129 1.08 -1.27 -9.87
N ALA A 130 0.45 -2.42 -9.97
CA ALA A 130 1.02 -3.68 -9.52
C ALA A 130 0.35 -4.87 -10.21
N LEU A 131 0.92 -6.06 -10.04
CA LEU A 131 0.29 -7.32 -10.40
C LEU A 131 -0.03 -8.09 -9.13
N VAL A 132 -1.30 -8.49 -8.99
CA VAL A 132 -1.77 -9.35 -7.90
C VAL A 132 -1.88 -10.77 -8.42
N HIS A 133 -1.24 -11.71 -7.72
CA HIS A 133 -1.17 -13.11 -8.11
C HIS A 133 -2.29 -13.92 -7.48
N GLN A 134 -2.82 -14.88 -8.22
CA GLN A 134 -3.81 -15.87 -7.75
C GLN A 134 -5.21 -15.34 -7.39
N VAL A 135 -5.53 -14.08 -7.68
CA VAL A 135 -6.88 -13.55 -7.42
C VAL A 135 -7.90 -14.21 -8.36
N PHE A 136 -7.58 -14.30 -9.64
CA PHE A 136 -8.45 -14.91 -10.65
C PHE A 136 -7.72 -16.00 -11.42
N GLN A 137 -6.86 -16.77 -10.72
CA GLN A 137 -6.02 -17.84 -11.28
C GLN A 137 -4.90 -17.35 -12.21
N GLN A 138 -4.89 -16.09 -12.59
CA GLN A 138 -3.82 -15.44 -13.35
C GLN A 138 -3.49 -14.10 -12.70
N PRO A 139 -2.24 -13.62 -12.87
CA PRO A 139 -1.90 -12.29 -12.38
C PRO A 139 -2.82 -11.22 -12.96
N THR A 140 -3.32 -10.36 -12.10
CA THR A 140 -4.27 -9.32 -12.48
C THR A 140 -3.69 -7.95 -12.12
N ALA A 141 -3.85 -6.99 -13.05
CA ALA A 141 -3.39 -5.63 -12.84
C ALA A 141 -4.22 -4.93 -11.77
N LEU A 142 -3.55 -4.37 -10.77
CA LEU A 142 -4.13 -3.55 -9.72
C LEU A 142 -3.61 -2.13 -9.88
N ARG A 143 -4.48 -1.15 -9.66
CA ARG A 143 -4.11 0.26 -9.67
C ARG A 143 -4.70 0.97 -8.47
N TYR A 144 -3.93 1.87 -7.91
CA TYR A 144 -4.42 2.85 -6.95
C TYR A 144 -4.12 4.26 -7.50
N SER A 145 -5.12 5.11 -7.48
CA SER A 145 -4.99 6.51 -7.83
C SER A 145 -5.63 7.36 -6.74
N GLY A 146 -4.84 8.16 -6.03
CA GLY A 146 -5.39 8.96 -4.95
C GLY A 146 -4.35 9.56 -4.03
N TRP A 147 -4.81 9.99 -2.85
CA TRP A 147 -4.01 10.66 -1.83
C TRP A 147 -3.59 9.70 -0.73
N VAL A 148 -2.30 9.69 -0.41
CA VAL A 148 -1.72 8.90 0.68
C VAL A 148 -1.19 9.86 1.75
N ALA A 149 -1.69 9.73 2.96
CA ALA A 149 -1.21 10.53 4.10
C ALA A 149 0.10 9.95 4.66
N VAL A 150 1.05 10.82 4.96
CA VAL A 150 2.23 10.45 5.72
C VAL A 150 1.89 10.53 7.20
N THR A 151 2.02 9.43 7.93
CA THR A 151 1.73 9.36 9.36
C THR A 151 2.98 8.97 10.14
N ALA A 152 2.96 9.22 11.45
CA ALA A 152 4.09 8.88 12.31
C ALA A 152 4.17 7.38 12.62
N SER A 153 3.05 6.65 12.49
CA SER A 153 2.97 5.22 12.76
C SER A 153 1.83 4.58 11.97
N GLY A 154 1.76 3.25 12.03
CA GLY A 154 0.68 2.48 11.39
C GLY A 154 -0.66 2.53 12.12
N SER A 155 -0.76 3.17 13.28
CA SER A 155 -2.01 3.27 14.00
C SER A 155 -3.08 3.98 13.18
N PRO A 156 -4.32 3.45 13.11
CA PRO A 156 -5.42 4.14 12.43
C PRO A 156 -5.70 5.53 12.97
N ASP A 157 -5.40 5.74 14.25
CA ASP A 157 -5.63 7.01 14.94
C ASP A 157 -4.40 7.91 14.93
N ALA A 158 -3.33 7.52 14.22
CA ALA A 158 -2.12 8.32 14.17
C ALA A 158 -2.35 9.63 13.41
N GLU A 159 -1.96 10.72 14.01
CA GLU A 159 -1.94 12.01 13.34
C GLU A 159 -0.88 12.00 12.22
N PRO A 160 -1.09 12.79 11.15
CA PRO A 160 -0.07 12.98 10.15
C PRO A 160 1.24 13.46 10.78
N SER A 161 2.37 13.00 10.23
CA SER A 161 3.68 13.38 10.73
C SER A 161 3.88 14.90 10.70
N ALA A 162 4.25 15.48 11.83
CA ALA A 162 4.57 16.90 11.92
C ALA A 162 5.76 17.30 11.02
N ALA A 163 6.67 16.38 10.76
CA ALA A 163 7.79 16.61 9.85
C ALA A 163 7.35 16.73 8.39
N ALA A 164 6.21 16.17 8.04
CA ALA A 164 5.63 16.29 6.69
C ALA A 164 4.88 17.59 6.49
N ASP A 165 4.65 18.36 7.54
CA ASP A 165 3.87 19.58 7.53
C ASP A 165 4.65 20.80 7.06
N GLY A 166 5.77 20.59 6.44
CA GLY A 166 6.45 21.59 5.64
C GLY A 166 6.90 22.86 6.32
N GLY A 167 7.21 22.79 7.57
CA GLY A 167 7.84 23.92 8.19
C GLY A 167 6.90 25.06 8.52
N ALA A 168 5.97 24.68 9.25
CA ALA A 168 5.37 25.73 10.04
C ALA A 168 6.48 26.41 10.83
#